data_e0acf81449b7a00396754e14f7793463
#
_entry.id   e0acf81449b7a00396754e14f7793463
#
_cell.length_a   1.000
_cell.length_b   1.000
_cell.length_c   1.000
_cell.angle_alpha   90.00
_cell.angle_beta   90.00
_cell.angle_gamma   90.00
#
_symmetry.space_group_name_H-M   'P 1'
#
loop_
_entity.id
_entity.type
_entity.pdbx_description
1 polymer ?
#
loop_
_entity_poly.entity_id
_entity_poly.type
_entity_poly.pdbx_seq_one_letter_code
_entity_poly.pdbx_strand_id
1 'polypeptide(L)'
;MNKLRIISAFILLSGIFFLSSAPNAVAADNTLRIAFDAADLIDLHPHFAQATQDRGTVQLFFSGLVRYKPGDIAQFLPDVAEKWEKSADGRTWTFNLRKGVMVHPWNGHPGYELTAEDVVYSFQSAANPARSSRAAEYVGMTFEMDGPYVFKVTLDKPVSESLFLPKFADYSAGFIIPKKPAEELGEGFRKHPVGTGPFIFQKYLPKEKVITIANEKFYRGKPKLDGVEVYYMPDLSSRKFGLQSGELDVIEGPPSQPWVDEMQALPRVVVDIFGPGEEGVLHFNMTMPPLNDIRVRRAIAYAICRDEVAASIGGAIGTPSYSQTQRPQGGWMSKEELKKYGERDGKDYLYQCDKQRSRQLLKEAGYPDGITLEFFQTERGEYMVPMQNIQAQLREAGIDAKFKMIDHTTWHNRIRADTCSLVLYNCIRPTSDVRLTHFQHSSSIVKSGKAPITNFSHVGAVDADGDGKIDSIDHLIEAARDELDSARQNEIWKSAVLKLLDWCSSYPLFVKQWTFARTDKFEWGYTLDTVIFNAPVINELAYFK
;
A
#
# COMPACT_ATOMS: atom_id res chain seq x y z
N MET A 1 -69.81 76.45 25.24
CA MET A 1 -69.52 75.97 23.90
C MET A 1 -68.42 74.95 24.05
N ASN A 2 -68.78 73.68 23.96
CA ASN A 2 -68.08 72.72 23.12
C ASN A 2 -68.40 71.28 23.57
N LYS A 3 -68.60 70.49 22.57
CA LYS A 3 -69.25 69.15 22.57
C LYS A 3 -68.38 68.04 23.16
N LEU A 4 -68.98 67.29 24.07
CA LEU A 4 -68.53 65.97 24.45
C LEU A 4 -68.70 64.98 23.29
N ARG A 5 -67.67 64.18 22.99
CA ARG A 5 -67.82 62.94 22.18
C ARG A 5 -67.26 61.78 22.97
N ILE A 6 -68.15 60.88 23.28
CA ILE A 6 -67.92 59.53 23.88
C ILE A 6 -67.38 58.64 22.77
N ILE A 7 -66.23 57.98 23.02
CA ILE A 7 -65.72 56.94 22.16
C ILE A 7 -65.69 55.63 22.98
N SER A 8 -66.56 54.68 22.57
CA SER A 8 -66.63 53.33 23.10
C SER A 8 -65.42 52.53 22.70
N ALA A 9 -64.73 51.94 23.66
CA ALA A 9 -63.62 51.04 23.44
C ALA A 9 -64.15 49.61 23.21
N PHE A 10 -63.91 49.06 22.00
CA PHE A 10 -64.03 47.64 21.70
C PHE A 10 -62.74 46.96 22.10
N ILE A 11 -62.79 46.07 23.11
CA ILE A 11 -61.67 45.18 23.44
C ILE A 11 -61.76 43.97 22.50
N LEU A 12 -60.83 43.91 21.53
CA LEU A 12 -60.60 42.72 20.69
C LEU A 12 -59.64 41.80 21.47
N LEU A 13 -60.09 40.68 21.91
CA LEU A 13 -59.24 39.61 22.47
C LEU A 13 -58.58 38.84 21.29
N SER A 14 -57.35 39.20 20.99
CA SER A 14 -56.53 38.46 20.01
C SER A 14 -55.93 37.23 20.72
N GLY A 15 -56.45 36.06 20.50
CA GLY A 15 -55.83 34.79 20.90
C GLY A 15 -54.55 34.56 20.10
N ILE A 16 -53.39 34.71 20.74
CA ILE A 16 -52.12 34.30 20.16
C ILE A 16 -51.98 32.78 20.25
N PHE A 17 -52.24 32.09 19.12
CA PHE A 17 -51.83 30.69 18.96
C PHE A 17 -50.29 30.64 18.85
N PHE A 18 -49.59 30.26 19.93
CA PHE A 18 -48.22 29.81 19.83
C PHE A 18 -48.20 28.47 19.13
N LEU A 19 -47.98 28.48 17.83
CA LEU A 19 -47.49 27.29 17.11
C LEU A 19 -46.05 27.06 17.63
N SER A 20 -45.91 26.12 18.57
CA SER A 20 -44.61 25.56 18.88
C SER A 20 -44.14 24.78 17.67
N SER A 21 -43.34 25.41 16.81
CA SER A 21 -42.50 24.69 15.87
C SER A 21 -41.52 23.86 16.69
N ALA A 22 -41.80 22.54 16.78
CA ALA A 22 -40.76 21.62 17.21
C ALA A 22 -39.52 21.87 16.33
N PRO A 23 -38.33 21.98 16.88
CA PRO A 23 -37.14 22.05 16.05
C PRO A 23 -37.14 20.78 15.19
N ASN A 24 -37.19 20.92 13.89
CA ASN A 24 -36.83 19.85 12.99
C ASN A 24 -35.43 19.41 13.45
N ALA A 25 -35.34 18.23 14.05
CA ALA A 25 -34.06 17.58 14.24
C ALA A 25 -33.46 17.46 12.81
N VAL A 26 -32.52 18.34 12.50
CA VAL A 26 -31.68 18.16 11.33
C VAL A 26 -31.05 16.79 11.55
N ALA A 27 -31.40 15.82 10.70
CA ALA A 27 -30.76 14.53 10.73
C ALA A 27 -29.25 14.79 10.74
N ALA A 28 -28.53 14.25 11.68
CA ALA A 28 -27.09 14.42 11.76
C ALA A 28 -26.54 14.02 10.40
N ASP A 29 -25.73 14.89 9.79
CA ASP A 29 -25.07 14.61 8.54
C ASP A 29 -24.14 13.41 8.75
N ASN A 30 -24.51 12.26 8.20
CA ASN A 30 -23.79 10.99 8.34
C ASN A 30 -22.84 10.76 7.15
N THR A 31 -22.36 11.87 6.55
CA THR A 31 -21.40 11.89 5.45
C THR A 31 -19.98 11.99 5.98
N LEU A 32 -19.13 11.05 5.61
CA LEU A 32 -17.70 11.09 5.95
C LEU A 32 -16.96 12.09 5.06
N ARG A 33 -16.20 12.99 5.66
CA ARG A 33 -15.33 13.96 4.98
C ARG A 33 -13.87 13.59 5.25
N ILE A 34 -13.21 13.03 4.23
CA ILE A 34 -11.80 12.61 4.30
C ILE A 34 -10.92 13.44 3.37
N ALA A 35 -9.75 13.86 3.84
CA ALA A 35 -8.80 14.62 3.02
C ALA A 35 -7.48 13.86 2.82
N PHE A 36 -7.06 13.76 1.55
CA PHE A 36 -5.77 13.22 1.13
C PHE A 36 -4.73 14.32 0.87
N ASP A 37 -3.46 13.98 1.04
CA ASP A 37 -2.29 14.81 0.70
C ASP A 37 -2.07 14.80 -0.82
N ALA A 38 -2.91 15.49 -1.53
CA ALA A 38 -2.87 15.57 -2.98
C ALA A 38 -3.45 16.90 -3.47
N ALA A 39 -2.92 17.42 -4.57
CA ALA A 39 -3.44 18.63 -5.21
C ALA A 39 -4.73 18.37 -6.01
N ASP A 40 -4.91 17.13 -6.50
CA ASP A 40 -6.08 16.67 -7.21
C ASP A 40 -6.03 15.15 -7.42
N LEU A 41 -7.10 14.55 -7.92
CA LEU A 41 -7.08 13.19 -8.44
C LEU A 41 -6.43 13.16 -9.84
N ILE A 42 -5.84 12.02 -10.18
CA ILE A 42 -5.29 11.74 -11.51
C ILE A 42 -6.29 10.94 -12.34
N ASP A 43 -6.81 9.84 -11.76
CA ASP A 43 -7.65 8.90 -12.48
C ASP A 43 -8.62 8.15 -11.55
N LEU A 44 -9.89 8.07 -11.96
CA LEU A 44 -10.91 7.23 -11.29
C LEU A 44 -11.19 5.92 -12.04
N HIS A 45 -10.49 5.63 -13.12
CA HIS A 45 -10.56 4.32 -13.76
C HIS A 45 -9.64 3.35 -13.03
N PRO A 46 -10.13 2.26 -12.43
CA PRO A 46 -9.36 1.42 -11.52
C PRO A 46 -8.14 0.76 -12.20
N HIS A 47 -8.18 0.50 -13.51
CA HIS A 47 -7.05 -0.07 -14.25
C HIS A 47 -5.91 0.93 -14.51
N PHE A 48 -6.12 2.22 -14.26
CA PHE A 48 -5.11 3.29 -14.41
C PHE A 48 -4.77 3.98 -13.09
N ALA A 49 -5.64 3.92 -12.09
CA ALA A 49 -5.41 4.52 -10.76
C ALA A 49 -4.13 3.98 -10.11
N GLN A 50 -3.14 4.86 -9.86
CA GLN A 50 -1.85 4.48 -9.29
C GLN A 50 -1.48 5.27 -8.03
N ALA A 51 -1.89 6.53 -7.96
CA ALA A 51 -1.63 7.38 -6.82
C ALA A 51 -2.49 6.97 -5.61
N THR A 52 -2.01 7.26 -4.41
CA THR A 52 -2.69 6.90 -3.15
C THR A 52 -4.11 7.44 -3.10
N GLN A 53 -4.30 8.72 -3.39
CA GLN A 53 -5.62 9.36 -3.39
C GLN A 53 -6.58 8.76 -4.43
N ASP A 54 -6.07 8.37 -5.62
CA ASP A 54 -6.91 7.74 -6.64
C ASP A 54 -7.39 6.37 -6.16
N ARG A 55 -6.48 5.56 -5.60
CA ARG A 55 -6.79 4.23 -5.07
C ARG A 55 -7.73 4.29 -3.88
N GLY A 56 -7.50 5.23 -2.96
CA GLY A 56 -8.40 5.49 -1.83
C GLY A 56 -9.80 5.91 -2.28
N THR A 57 -9.93 6.52 -3.46
CA THR A 57 -11.22 6.95 -4.02
C THR A 57 -11.89 5.87 -4.85
N VAL A 58 -11.17 5.13 -5.72
CA VAL A 58 -11.80 4.12 -6.60
C VAL A 58 -12.40 2.94 -5.82
N GLN A 59 -11.85 2.57 -4.67
CA GLN A 59 -12.41 1.53 -3.81
C GLN A 59 -13.85 1.82 -3.32
N LEU A 60 -14.29 3.07 -3.37
CA LEU A 60 -15.67 3.45 -3.03
C LEU A 60 -16.67 2.96 -4.08
N PHE A 61 -16.24 2.88 -5.34
CA PHE A 61 -17.11 2.65 -6.50
C PHE A 61 -17.11 1.22 -7.01
N PHE A 62 -16.02 0.49 -6.81
CA PHE A 62 -15.80 -0.79 -7.46
C PHE A 62 -15.69 -1.96 -6.47
N SER A 63 -15.92 -3.15 -6.99
CA SER A 63 -15.75 -4.42 -6.28
C SER A 63 -14.86 -5.34 -7.11
N GLY A 64 -14.11 -6.24 -6.46
CA GLY A 64 -13.35 -7.31 -7.10
C GLY A 64 -14.12 -8.63 -7.16
N LEU A 65 -13.53 -9.66 -7.75
CA LEU A 65 -14.06 -11.03 -7.59
C LEU A 65 -13.92 -11.51 -6.15
N VAL A 66 -12.78 -11.25 -5.58
CA VAL A 66 -12.44 -11.43 -4.17
C VAL A 66 -11.97 -10.10 -3.60
N ARG A 67 -11.89 -9.98 -2.30
CA ARG A 67 -11.35 -8.78 -1.63
C ARG A 67 -10.41 -9.16 -0.50
N TYR A 68 -9.49 -8.28 -0.18
CA TYR A 68 -8.76 -8.41 1.08
C TYR A 68 -9.72 -8.22 2.26
N LYS A 69 -9.47 -8.93 3.35
CA LYS A 69 -10.19 -8.67 4.59
C LYS A 69 -9.85 -7.25 5.06
N PRO A 70 -10.84 -6.39 5.33
CA PRO A 70 -10.57 -5.04 5.80
C PRO A 70 -9.66 -5.04 7.05
N GLY A 71 -8.56 -4.31 6.97
CA GLY A 71 -7.56 -4.24 8.03
C GLY A 71 -6.59 -5.43 8.14
N ASP A 72 -6.69 -6.43 7.25
CA ASP A 72 -5.83 -7.61 7.28
C ASP A 72 -5.59 -8.15 5.86
N ILE A 73 -4.51 -7.74 5.22
CA ILE A 73 -4.17 -8.14 3.84
C ILE A 73 -3.58 -9.56 3.73
N ALA A 74 -3.51 -10.32 4.82
CA ALA A 74 -3.11 -11.72 4.77
C ALA A 74 -4.25 -12.65 4.34
N GLN A 75 -5.50 -12.16 4.37
CA GLN A 75 -6.69 -12.97 4.13
C GLN A 75 -7.52 -12.43 2.97
N PHE A 76 -8.00 -13.37 2.13
CA PHE A 76 -8.98 -13.07 1.09
C PHE A 76 -10.38 -13.47 1.56
N LEU A 77 -11.37 -12.67 1.20
CA LEU A 77 -12.78 -12.92 1.43
C LEU A 77 -13.51 -12.93 0.09
N PRO A 78 -14.65 -13.65 -0.02
CA PRO A 78 -15.58 -13.52 -1.13
C PRO A 78 -16.03 -12.07 -1.33
N ASP A 79 -16.17 -11.66 -2.60
CA ASP A 79 -16.75 -10.37 -2.96
C ASP A 79 -17.82 -10.54 -4.03
N VAL A 80 -17.62 -10.13 -5.29
CA VAL A 80 -18.56 -10.42 -6.38
C VAL A 80 -18.67 -11.94 -6.61
N ALA A 81 -17.59 -12.70 -6.46
CA ALA A 81 -17.65 -14.15 -6.41
C ALA A 81 -18.00 -14.64 -4.99
N GLU A 82 -18.94 -15.57 -4.89
CA GLU A 82 -19.30 -16.25 -3.62
C GLU A 82 -18.28 -17.31 -3.25
N LYS A 83 -17.70 -17.97 -4.25
CA LYS A 83 -16.70 -19.01 -4.11
C LYS A 83 -15.87 -19.12 -5.38
N TRP A 84 -14.71 -19.72 -5.25
CA TRP A 84 -13.83 -20.07 -6.36
C TRP A 84 -13.25 -21.47 -6.17
N GLU A 85 -12.88 -22.09 -7.27
CA GLU A 85 -12.31 -23.43 -7.30
C GLU A 85 -11.15 -23.48 -8.31
N LYS A 86 -10.12 -24.25 -8.00
CA LYS A 86 -8.98 -24.48 -8.86
C LYS A 86 -9.03 -25.90 -9.42
N SER A 87 -8.82 -26.08 -10.71
CA SER A 87 -8.69 -27.41 -11.34
C SER A 87 -7.51 -28.21 -10.77
N ALA A 88 -7.57 -29.53 -10.91
CA ALA A 88 -6.54 -30.42 -10.37
C ALA A 88 -5.13 -30.16 -10.98
N ASP A 89 -5.06 -29.71 -12.23
CA ASP A 89 -3.81 -29.32 -12.90
C ASP A 89 -3.36 -27.89 -12.56
N GLY A 90 -4.13 -27.16 -11.74
CA GLY A 90 -3.84 -25.81 -11.29
C GLY A 90 -3.94 -24.71 -12.34
N ARG A 91 -4.42 -25.03 -13.55
CA ARG A 91 -4.46 -24.08 -14.67
C ARG A 91 -5.78 -23.35 -14.82
N THR A 92 -6.89 -23.92 -14.39
CA THR A 92 -8.20 -23.30 -14.55
C THR A 92 -8.75 -22.91 -13.19
N TRP A 93 -9.14 -21.65 -13.06
CA TRP A 93 -9.84 -21.12 -11.90
C TRP A 93 -11.27 -20.77 -12.28
N THR A 94 -12.22 -21.27 -11.54
CA THR A 94 -13.66 -21.05 -11.75
C THR A 94 -14.23 -20.24 -10.61
N PHE A 95 -14.81 -19.07 -10.90
CA PHE A 95 -15.47 -18.20 -9.97
C PHE A 95 -16.98 -18.26 -10.16
N ASN A 96 -17.72 -18.54 -9.09
CA ASN A 96 -19.18 -18.51 -9.07
C ASN A 96 -19.63 -17.13 -8.58
N LEU A 97 -20.29 -16.37 -9.45
CA LEU A 97 -20.68 -15.00 -9.16
C LEU A 97 -21.98 -14.94 -8.35
N ARG A 98 -22.08 -13.94 -7.47
CA ARG A 98 -23.33 -13.60 -6.76
C ARG A 98 -24.38 -13.15 -7.76
N LYS A 99 -25.62 -13.54 -7.52
CA LYS A 99 -26.79 -12.95 -8.16
C LYS A 99 -27.17 -11.65 -7.43
N GLY A 100 -27.83 -10.74 -8.15
CA GLY A 100 -28.32 -9.50 -7.58
C GLY A 100 -27.23 -8.44 -7.30
N VAL A 101 -26.02 -8.60 -7.81
CA VAL A 101 -25.00 -7.54 -7.79
C VAL A 101 -25.38 -6.48 -8.81
N MET A 102 -25.82 -5.31 -8.33
CA MET A 102 -26.30 -4.24 -9.21
C MET A 102 -25.21 -3.26 -9.57
N VAL A 103 -25.06 -3.00 -10.86
CA VAL A 103 -24.27 -1.87 -11.39
C VAL A 103 -24.95 -0.56 -11.02
N HIS A 104 -24.17 0.43 -10.63
CA HIS A 104 -24.67 1.76 -10.26
C HIS A 104 -25.47 2.41 -11.40
N PRO A 105 -26.46 3.27 -11.10
CA PRO A 105 -27.11 4.12 -12.08
C PRO A 105 -26.10 5.10 -12.72
N TRP A 106 -26.31 5.42 -14.01
CA TRP A 106 -25.51 6.43 -14.73
C TRP A 106 -26.33 7.06 -15.84
N ASN A 107 -26.09 8.33 -16.16
CA ASN A 107 -26.72 9.07 -17.30
C ASN A 107 -28.24 8.82 -17.48
N GLY A 108 -28.98 8.67 -16.38
CA GLY A 108 -30.42 8.34 -16.41
C GLY A 108 -30.73 6.84 -16.55
N HIS A 109 -29.74 5.97 -16.73
CA HIS A 109 -29.92 4.50 -16.66
C HIS A 109 -30.08 4.06 -15.20
N PRO A 110 -31.03 3.17 -14.89
CA PRO A 110 -31.30 2.73 -13.51
C PRO A 110 -30.26 1.74 -12.97
N GLY A 111 -29.24 1.39 -13.75
CA GLY A 111 -28.34 0.26 -13.48
C GLY A 111 -28.91 -1.06 -14.02
N TYR A 112 -28.13 -2.13 -13.87
CA TYR A 112 -28.50 -3.49 -14.26
C TYR A 112 -27.72 -4.50 -13.42
N GLU A 113 -28.14 -5.77 -13.46
CA GLU A 113 -27.45 -6.85 -12.74
C GLU A 113 -26.14 -7.22 -13.45
N LEU A 114 -25.01 -7.18 -12.71
CA LEU A 114 -23.70 -7.59 -13.19
C LEU A 114 -23.70 -9.08 -13.53
N THR A 115 -23.10 -9.43 -14.66
CA THR A 115 -22.96 -10.83 -15.10
C THR A 115 -21.50 -11.15 -15.43
N ALA A 116 -21.24 -12.42 -15.74
CA ALA A 116 -19.93 -12.88 -16.18
C ALA A 116 -19.46 -12.20 -17.49
N GLU A 117 -20.38 -11.67 -18.32
CA GLU A 117 -20.02 -10.87 -19.49
C GLU A 117 -19.26 -9.60 -19.10
N ASP A 118 -19.71 -8.89 -18.07
CA ASP A 118 -19.01 -7.70 -17.55
C ASP A 118 -17.65 -8.05 -16.98
N VAL A 119 -17.56 -9.18 -16.26
CA VAL A 119 -16.30 -9.65 -15.67
C VAL A 119 -15.28 -10.01 -16.75
N VAL A 120 -15.69 -10.73 -17.80
CA VAL A 120 -14.85 -11.06 -18.98
C VAL A 120 -14.36 -9.77 -19.64
N TYR A 121 -15.26 -8.83 -19.91
CA TYR A 121 -14.91 -7.53 -20.49
C TYR A 121 -13.88 -6.79 -19.64
N SER A 122 -14.10 -6.76 -18.32
CA SER A 122 -13.20 -6.10 -17.39
C SER A 122 -11.78 -6.67 -17.43
N PHE A 123 -11.62 -7.99 -17.33
CA PHE A 123 -10.30 -8.61 -17.30
C PHE A 123 -9.64 -8.67 -18.68
N GLN A 124 -10.38 -8.73 -19.78
CA GLN A 124 -9.85 -8.50 -21.13
C GLN A 124 -9.32 -7.06 -21.27
N SER A 125 -10.00 -6.07 -20.71
CA SER A 125 -9.51 -4.69 -20.62
C SER A 125 -8.27 -4.59 -19.72
N ALA A 126 -8.26 -5.25 -18.56
CA ALA A 126 -7.12 -5.28 -17.65
C ALA A 126 -5.86 -5.87 -18.29
N ALA A 127 -6.01 -6.88 -19.13
CA ALA A 127 -4.93 -7.53 -19.87
C ALA A 127 -4.44 -6.75 -21.11
N ASN A 128 -5.15 -5.71 -21.52
CA ASN A 128 -4.80 -4.92 -22.71
C ASN A 128 -3.90 -3.73 -22.34
N PRO A 129 -2.64 -3.65 -22.87
CA PRO A 129 -1.73 -2.54 -22.55
C PRO A 129 -2.24 -1.14 -22.93
N ALA A 130 -3.18 -1.05 -23.89
CA ALA A 130 -3.81 0.22 -24.26
C ALA A 130 -4.92 0.66 -23.27
N ARG A 131 -5.40 -0.26 -22.41
CA ARG A 131 -6.54 -0.06 -21.51
C ARG A 131 -6.20 -0.25 -20.03
N SER A 132 -4.96 -0.62 -19.74
CA SER A 132 -4.52 -0.86 -18.37
C SER A 132 -3.02 -0.62 -18.20
N SER A 133 -2.64 0.07 -17.15
CA SER A 133 -1.25 0.19 -16.71
C SER A 133 -0.71 -1.09 -16.05
N ARG A 134 -1.57 -2.11 -15.88
CA ARG A 134 -1.27 -3.38 -15.20
C ARG A 134 -1.38 -4.60 -16.11
N ALA A 135 -1.44 -4.40 -17.42
CA ALA A 135 -1.64 -5.49 -18.38
C ALA A 135 -0.60 -6.63 -18.25
N ALA A 136 0.63 -6.31 -17.87
CA ALA A 136 1.69 -7.28 -17.63
C ALA A 136 1.35 -8.32 -16.54
N GLU A 137 0.47 -8.01 -15.61
CA GLU A 137 0.06 -8.93 -14.54
C GLU A 137 -0.87 -10.05 -15.03
N TYR A 138 -1.47 -9.89 -16.21
CA TYR A 138 -2.46 -10.80 -16.80
C TYR A 138 -1.94 -11.55 -18.03
N VAL A 139 -0.66 -11.46 -18.34
CA VAL A 139 -0.02 -12.21 -19.44
C VAL A 139 -0.17 -13.71 -19.20
N GLY A 140 -0.55 -14.45 -20.24
CA GLY A 140 -0.77 -15.90 -20.17
C GLY A 140 -2.12 -16.29 -19.55
N MET A 141 -3.07 -15.36 -19.44
CA MET A 141 -4.42 -15.60 -18.94
C MET A 141 -5.46 -15.47 -20.04
N THR A 142 -6.39 -16.40 -20.09
CA THR A 142 -7.59 -16.35 -20.93
C THR A 142 -8.81 -16.25 -20.05
N PHE A 143 -9.75 -15.37 -20.43
CA PHE A 143 -10.94 -15.07 -19.66
C PHE A 143 -12.20 -15.50 -20.41
N GLU A 144 -13.00 -16.35 -19.81
CA GLU A 144 -14.19 -16.94 -20.41
C GLU A 144 -15.35 -16.94 -19.43
N MET A 145 -16.56 -17.11 -19.94
CA MET A 145 -17.77 -17.33 -19.12
C MET A 145 -18.41 -18.68 -19.47
N ASP A 146 -19.02 -19.29 -18.46
CA ASP A 146 -19.83 -20.49 -18.60
C ASP A 146 -21.24 -20.21 -18.04
N GLY A 147 -22.04 -19.51 -18.86
CA GLY A 147 -23.30 -18.92 -18.44
C GLY A 147 -23.13 -17.57 -17.71
N PRO A 148 -24.25 -16.97 -17.24
CA PRO A 148 -24.25 -15.59 -16.75
C PRO A 148 -23.58 -15.40 -15.39
N TYR A 149 -23.32 -16.46 -14.62
CA TYR A 149 -22.80 -16.35 -13.25
C TYR A 149 -21.56 -17.21 -13.00
N VAL A 150 -20.89 -17.67 -14.05
CA VAL A 150 -19.66 -18.43 -13.93
C VAL A 150 -18.58 -17.77 -14.79
N PHE A 151 -17.52 -17.32 -14.15
CA PHE A 151 -16.33 -16.76 -14.79
C PHE A 151 -15.17 -17.73 -14.64
N LYS A 152 -14.44 -17.96 -15.73
CA LYS A 152 -13.28 -18.85 -15.78
C LYS A 152 -12.04 -18.13 -16.23
N VAL A 153 -10.92 -18.44 -15.58
CA VAL A 153 -9.58 -18.00 -15.96
C VAL A 153 -8.74 -19.22 -16.27
N THR A 154 -8.21 -19.29 -17.47
CA THR A 154 -7.27 -20.35 -17.87
C THR A 154 -5.87 -19.75 -17.97
N LEU A 155 -4.89 -20.43 -17.39
CA LEU A 155 -3.48 -20.01 -17.31
C LEU A 155 -2.61 -20.87 -18.24
N ASP A 156 -1.62 -20.26 -18.87
CA ASP A 156 -0.59 -20.98 -19.62
C ASP A 156 0.23 -21.92 -18.71
N LYS A 157 0.45 -21.50 -17.46
CA LYS A 157 1.13 -22.25 -16.40
C LYS A 157 0.33 -22.18 -15.11
N PRO A 158 0.33 -23.25 -14.30
CA PRO A 158 -0.31 -23.21 -13.00
C PRO A 158 0.36 -22.19 -12.09
N VAL A 159 -0.43 -21.53 -11.24
CA VAL A 159 0.03 -20.51 -10.28
C VAL A 159 -0.60 -20.80 -8.92
N SER A 160 0.14 -20.55 -7.85
CA SER A 160 -0.38 -20.68 -6.48
C SER A 160 -1.49 -19.66 -6.21
N GLU A 161 -2.36 -19.97 -5.24
CA GLU A 161 -3.45 -19.09 -4.84
C GLU A 161 -2.94 -17.73 -4.33
N SER A 162 -1.83 -17.74 -3.60
CA SER A 162 -1.20 -16.53 -3.04
C SER A 162 -0.67 -15.56 -4.11
N LEU A 163 -0.35 -16.04 -5.31
CA LEU A 163 0.08 -15.21 -6.45
C LEU A 163 -1.08 -14.91 -7.41
N PHE A 164 -2.13 -15.72 -7.41
CA PHE A 164 -3.27 -15.58 -8.31
C PHE A 164 -4.34 -14.61 -7.78
N LEU A 165 -4.86 -14.84 -6.57
CA LEU A 165 -5.98 -14.08 -6.02
C LEU A 165 -5.74 -12.57 -5.91
N PRO A 166 -4.52 -12.07 -5.57
CA PRO A 166 -4.24 -10.63 -5.54
C PRO A 166 -4.62 -9.91 -6.85
N LYS A 167 -4.56 -10.59 -8.00
CA LYS A 167 -4.88 -10.02 -9.31
C LYS A 167 -6.37 -9.81 -9.55
N PHE A 168 -7.22 -10.43 -8.74
CA PHE A 168 -8.69 -10.42 -8.82
C PHE A 168 -9.34 -9.78 -7.58
N ALA A 169 -8.51 -9.24 -6.68
CA ALA A 169 -8.95 -8.52 -5.50
C ALA A 169 -9.04 -7.01 -5.74
N ASP A 170 -9.40 -6.29 -4.71
CA ASP A 170 -9.41 -4.84 -4.60
C ASP A 170 -7.99 -4.22 -4.67
N TYR A 171 -7.14 -4.80 -5.51
CA TYR A 171 -5.78 -4.35 -5.81
C TYR A 171 -5.60 -4.12 -7.31
N SER A 172 -5.04 -2.98 -7.70
CA SER A 172 -4.73 -2.68 -9.09
C SER A 172 -5.92 -2.83 -10.04
N ALA A 173 -5.75 -3.57 -11.12
CA ALA A 173 -6.79 -3.83 -12.12
C ALA A 173 -7.74 -4.98 -11.74
N GLY A 174 -7.73 -5.45 -10.48
CA GLY A 174 -8.64 -6.49 -9.99
C GLY A 174 -10.08 -6.00 -9.76
N PHE A 175 -10.30 -4.69 -9.71
CA PHE A 175 -11.65 -4.13 -9.68
C PHE A 175 -12.39 -4.35 -11.01
N ILE A 176 -13.64 -4.75 -10.93
CA ILE A 176 -14.49 -5.03 -12.10
C ILE A 176 -15.09 -3.74 -12.64
N ILE A 177 -14.83 -3.45 -13.92
CA ILE A 177 -15.51 -2.36 -14.66
C ILE A 177 -16.68 -2.94 -15.46
N PRO A 178 -17.92 -2.47 -15.23
CA PRO A 178 -19.09 -2.92 -15.99
C PRO A 178 -18.99 -2.49 -17.47
N LYS A 179 -19.34 -3.41 -18.39
CA LYS A 179 -19.16 -3.23 -19.83
C LYS A 179 -19.93 -2.04 -20.38
N LYS A 180 -21.26 -1.99 -20.15
CA LYS A 180 -22.14 -0.99 -20.78
C LYS A 180 -21.74 0.45 -20.43
N PRO A 181 -21.59 0.86 -19.15
CA PRO A 181 -21.17 2.22 -18.84
C PRO A 181 -19.74 2.52 -19.30
N ALA A 182 -18.83 1.53 -19.28
CA ALA A 182 -17.47 1.74 -19.76
C ALA A 182 -17.42 2.02 -21.27
N GLU A 183 -18.22 1.30 -22.07
CA GLU A 183 -18.32 1.52 -23.52
C GLU A 183 -19.04 2.85 -23.86
N GLU A 184 -20.13 3.18 -23.14
CA GLU A 184 -20.90 4.39 -23.36
C GLU A 184 -20.12 5.66 -22.99
N LEU A 185 -19.45 5.66 -21.83
CA LEU A 185 -18.72 6.82 -21.33
C LEU A 185 -17.34 6.99 -21.97
N GLY A 186 -16.74 5.91 -22.47
CA GLY A 186 -15.41 5.93 -23.07
C GLY A 186 -14.37 6.59 -22.14
N GLU A 187 -13.64 7.58 -22.64
CA GLU A 187 -12.66 8.33 -21.83
C GLU A 187 -13.30 9.08 -20.65
N GLY A 188 -14.59 9.42 -20.73
CA GLY A 188 -15.35 10.04 -19.64
C GLY A 188 -15.44 9.16 -18.40
N PHE A 189 -15.32 7.82 -18.53
CA PHE A 189 -15.33 6.87 -17.42
C PHE A 189 -14.21 7.16 -16.40
N ARG A 190 -13.09 7.73 -16.85
CA ARG A 190 -11.95 8.12 -16.00
C ARG A 190 -12.27 9.22 -14.97
N LYS A 191 -13.33 9.97 -15.17
CA LYS A 191 -13.78 11.05 -14.28
C LYS A 191 -15.22 10.85 -13.80
N HIS A 192 -15.91 9.84 -14.33
CA HIS A 192 -17.28 9.48 -13.98
C HIS A 192 -17.38 7.96 -13.79
N PRO A 193 -16.83 7.43 -12.69
CA PRO A 193 -16.76 6.00 -12.45
C PRO A 193 -18.15 5.42 -12.19
N VAL A 194 -18.42 4.26 -12.78
CA VAL A 194 -19.64 3.48 -12.58
C VAL A 194 -19.24 2.06 -12.25
N GLY A 195 -19.57 1.60 -11.06
CA GLY A 195 -19.18 0.27 -10.57
C GLY A 195 -20.29 -0.43 -9.83
N THR A 196 -19.92 -1.28 -8.88
CA THR A 196 -20.81 -2.08 -8.04
C THR A 196 -20.53 -1.91 -6.55
N GLY A 197 -19.71 -0.91 -6.20
CA GLY A 197 -19.20 -0.68 -4.85
C GLY A 197 -20.23 -0.13 -3.85
N PRO A 198 -19.79 0.12 -2.60
CA PRO A 198 -20.67 0.59 -1.52
C PRO A 198 -21.15 2.03 -1.69
N PHE A 199 -20.49 2.84 -2.51
CA PHE A 199 -20.89 4.23 -2.74
C PHE A 199 -21.03 4.52 -4.24
N ILE A 200 -21.97 5.41 -4.58
CA ILE A 200 -22.29 5.83 -5.95
C ILE A 200 -21.69 7.21 -6.20
N PHE A 201 -20.97 7.36 -7.29
CA PHE A 201 -20.44 8.64 -7.73
C PHE A 201 -21.56 9.65 -8.00
N GLN A 202 -21.41 10.86 -7.47
CA GLN A 202 -22.33 11.98 -7.72
C GLN A 202 -21.65 13.10 -8.51
N LYS A 203 -20.48 13.55 -8.05
CA LYS A 203 -19.82 14.70 -8.65
C LYS A 203 -18.33 14.70 -8.36
N TYR A 204 -17.55 15.15 -9.33
CA TYR A 204 -16.17 15.55 -9.16
C TYR A 204 -16.03 17.06 -9.34
N LEU A 205 -15.48 17.72 -8.34
CA LEU A 205 -15.09 19.14 -8.37
C LEU A 205 -13.56 19.19 -8.47
N PRO A 206 -13.00 19.57 -9.63
CA PRO A 206 -11.55 19.54 -9.85
C PRO A 206 -10.79 20.35 -8.81
N LYS A 207 -9.70 19.77 -8.28
CA LYS A 207 -8.83 20.34 -7.23
C LYS A 207 -9.55 20.62 -5.91
N GLU A 208 -10.72 20.07 -5.72
CA GLU A 208 -11.50 20.24 -4.51
C GLU A 208 -11.88 18.89 -3.92
N LYS A 209 -12.86 18.20 -4.52
CA LYS A 209 -13.36 16.94 -3.97
C LYS A 209 -14.13 16.07 -4.95
N VAL A 210 -14.29 14.80 -4.57
CA VAL A 210 -15.29 13.88 -5.11
C VAL A 210 -16.40 13.70 -4.08
N ILE A 211 -17.65 13.73 -4.55
CA ILE A 211 -18.86 13.56 -3.74
C ILE A 211 -19.53 12.25 -4.12
N THR A 212 -19.93 11.49 -3.11
CA THR A 212 -20.63 10.20 -3.28
C THR A 212 -21.87 10.12 -2.41
N ILE A 213 -22.76 9.19 -2.73
CA ILE A 213 -23.88 8.77 -1.86
C ILE A 213 -23.81 7.27 -1.60
N ALA A 214 -24.43 6.82 -0.54
CA ALA A 214 -24.53 5.39 -0.22
C ALA A 214 -25.26 4.60 -1.31
N ASN A 215 -24.75 3.42 -1.66
CA ASN A 215 -25.46 2.44 -2.47
C ASN A 215 -26.39 1.63 -1.57
N GLU A 216 -27.66 2.02 -1.46
CA GLU A 216 -28.64 1.34 -0.62
C GLU A 216 -28.90 -0.11 -1.02
N LYS A 217 -28.58 -0.47 -2.28
CA LYS A 217 -28.74 -1.83 -2.81
C LYS A 217 -27.42 -2.61 -2.84
N PHE A 218 -26.44 -2.17 -2.05
CA PHE A 218 -25.16 -2.85 -2.02
C PHE A 218 -25.29 -4.29 -1.52
N TYR A 219 -24.78 -5.24 -2.26
CA TYR A 219 -25.00 -6.67 -2.03
C TYR A 219 -24.40 -7.23 -0.72
N ARG A 220 -23.45 -6.51 -0.09
CA ARG A 220 -22.92 -6.85 1.23
C ARG A 220 -23.67 -6.16 2.38
N GLY A 221 -24.68 -5.38 2.09
CA GLY A 221 -25.48 -4.62 3.03
C GLY A 221 -25.37 -3.11 2.79
N LYS A 222 -26.44 -2.38 3.12
CA LYS A 222 -26.44 -0.92 3.01
C LYS A 222 -25.30 -0.32 3.84
N PRO A 223 -24.48 0.59 3.28
CA PRO A 223 -23.50 1.34 4.05
C PRO A 223 -24.15 2.07 5.23
N LYS A 224 -23.44 2.14 6.35
CA LYS A 224 -23.90 2.87 7.53
C LYS A 224 -23.76 4.39 7.37
N LEU A 225 -22.83 4.84 6.50
CA LEU A 225 -22.68 6.23 6.09
C LEU A 225 -23.68 6.56 4.98
N ASP A 226 -24.16 7.81 4.93
CA ASP A 226 -25.02 8.29 3.84
C ASP A 226 -24.22 8.65 2.59
N GLY A 227 -22.92 8.92 2.73
CA GLY A 227 -22.00 9.23 1.64
C GLY A 227 -20.57 9.42 2.14
N VAL A 228 -19.69 9.66 1.18
CA VAL A 228 -18.29 10.03 1.42
C VAL A 228 -17.93 11.21 0.53
N GLU A 229 -17.34 12.24 1.10
CA GLU A 229 -16.68 13.32 0.38
C GLU A 229 -15.17 13.17 0.52
N VAL A 230 -14.48 13.02 -0.61
CA VAL A 230 -13.01 12.86 -0.65
C VAL A 230 -12.39 14.18 -1.09
N TYR A 231 -11.72 14.85 -0.18
CA TYR A 231 -11.06 16.14 -0.42
C TYR A 231 -9.60 15.96 -0.85
N TYR A 232 -9.13 16.82 -1.73
CA TYR A 232 -7.74 16.90 -2.18
C TYR A 232 -7.13 18.18 -1.60
N MET A 233 -6.28 18.03 -0.59
CA MET A 233 -5.73 19.16 0.19
C MET A 233 -4.23 18.91 0.47
N PRO A 234 -3.30 19.44 -0.36
CA PRO A 234 -1.87 19.20 -0.19
C PRO A 234 -1.27 19.92 1.04
N ASP A 235 -1.92 21.00 1.49
CA ASP A 235 -1.44 21.75 2.67
C ASP A 235 -1.81 21.04 3.98
N LEU A 236 -0.78 20.63 4.72
CA LEU A 236 -0.94 19.91 6.00
C LEU A 236 -1.66 20.73 7.07
N SER A 237 -1.40 22.05 7.11
CA SER A 237 -2.02 22.94 8.09
C SER A 237 -3.52 23.07 7.83
N SER A 238 -3.92 23.19 6.57
CA SER A 238 -5.33 23.23 6.17
C SER A 238 -6.05 21.93 6.53
N ARG A 239 -5.45 20.75 6.28
CA ARG A 239 -6.02 19.47 6.73
C ARG A 239 -6.21 19.42 8.25
N LYS A 240 -5.19 19.83 9.01
CA LYS A 240 -5.25 19.88 10.48
C LYS A 240 -6.36 20.82 10.97
N PHE A 241 -6.45 22.03 10.44
CA PHE A 241 -7.51 22.99 10.81
C PHE A 241 -8.90 22.45 10.45
N GLY A 242 -9.07 21.82 9.28
CA GLY A 242 -10.32 21.18 8.89
C GLY A 242 -10.77 20.09 9.87
N LEU A 243 -9.84 19.26 10.37
CA LEU A 243 -10.14 18.25 11.40
C LEU A 243 -10.49 18.91 12.75
N GLN A 244 -9.77 19.95 13.15
CA GLN A 244 -10.03 20.67 14.41
C GLN A 244 -11.36 21.43 14.41
N SER A 245 -11.74 22.04 13.28
CA SER A 245 -13.01 22.77 13.13
C SER A 245 -14.21 21.83 12.96
N GLY A 246 -13.98 20.56 12.61
CA GLY A 246 -15.02 19.60 12.26
C GLY A 246 -15.53 19.75 10.82
N GLU A 247 -14.81 20.45 9.96
CA GLU A 247 -15.03 20.45 8.51
C GLU A 247 -14.58 19.15 7.85
N LEU A 248 -13.59 18.49 8.46
CA LEU A 248 -13.09 17.18 8.06
C LEU A 248 -13.23 16.19 9.23
N ASP A 249 -13.45 14.93 8.91
CA ASP A 249 -13.59 13.85 9.88
C ASP A 249 -12.33 12.97 9.93
N VAL A 250 -11.62 12.86 8.80
CA VAL A 250 -10.40 12.06 8.63
C VAL A 250 -9.41 12.82 7.75
N ILE A 251 -8.13 12.79 8.13
CA ILE A 251 -7.05 13.39 7.32
C ILE A 251 -5.86 12.43 7.18
N GLU A 252 -5.27 12.38 5.99
CA GLU A 252 -3.97 11.76 5.78
C GLU A 252 -2.88 12.60 6.44
N GLY A 253 -1.98 11.95 7.19
CA GLY A 253 -0.85 12.57 7.85
C GLY A 253 0.50 12.13 7.27
N PRO A 254 1.56 12.93 7.46
CA PRO A 254 2.91 12.49 7.14
C PRO A 254 3.36 11.42 8.15
N PRO A 255 4.15 10.42 7.74
CA PRO A 255 4.76 9.47 8.66
C PRO A 255 5.88 10.15 9.47
N SER A 256 5.50 10.98 10.43
CA SER A 256 6.35 11.85 11.23
C SER A 256 5.95 11.79 12.70
N GLN A 257 6.88 11.44 13.60
CA GLN A 257 6.60 11.38 15.03
C GLN A 257 6.13 12.72 15.60
N PRO A 258 6.76 13.87 15.28
CA PRO A 258 6.26 15.16 15.76
C PRO A 258 4.80 15.43 15.37
N TRP A 259 4.39 15.02 14.18
CA TRP A 259 3.00 15.15 13.74
C TRP A 259 2.08 14.22 14.53
N VAL A 260 2.49 12.97 14.75
CA VAL A 260 1.73 12.01 15.57
C VAL A 260 1.52 12.55 16.97
N ASP A 261 2.59 13.04 17.62
CA ASP A 261 2.54 13.61 18.97
C ASP A 261 1.62 14.84 19.03
N GLU A 262 1.72 15.72 18.03
CA GLU A 262 0.88 16.91 17.90
C GLU A 262 -0.61 16.54 17.76
N MET A 263 -0.92 15.57 16.88
CA MET A 263 -2.30 15.16 16.66
C MET A 263 -2.91 14.40 17.85
N GLN A 264 -2.12 13.56 18.52
CA GLN A 264 -2.55 12.86 19.73
C GLN A 264 -2.81 13.81 20.92
N ALA A 265 -2.16 14.97 20.95
CA ALA A 265 -2.38 15.99 21.97
C ALA A 265 -3.70 16.77 21.75
N LEU A 266 -4.33 16.66 20.57
CA LEU A 266 -5.59 17.32 20.30
C LEU A 266 -6.77 16.59 20.96
N PRO A 267 -7.73 17.32 21.57
CA PRO A 267 -8.90 16.69 22.14
C PRO A 267 -9.76 16.05 21.04
N ARG A 268 -10.31 14.87 21.32
CA ARG A 268 -11.25 14.17 20.44
C ARG A 268 -10.66 13.76 19.09
N VAL A 269 -9.34 13.63 19.00
CA VAL A 269 -8.62 13.12 17.83
C VAL A 269 -8.00 11.77 18.18
N VAL A 270 -8.12 10.82 17.24
CA VAL A 270 -7.47 9.51 17.29
C VAL A 270 -6.49 9.46 16.12
N VAL A 271 -5.26 9.01 16.39
CA VAL A 271 -4.25 8.79 15.33
C VAL A 271 -4.18 7.30 15.06
N ASP A 272 -4.47 6.92 13.83
CA ASP A 272 -4.31 5.57 13.33
C ASP A 272 -2.91 5.42 12.70
N ILE A 273 -2.18 4.41 13.14
CA ILE A 273 -0.84 4.04 12.63
C ILE A 273 -0.95 2.59 12.17
N PHE A 274 -0.68 2.32 10.90
CA PHE A 274 -0.96 1.02 10.30
C PHE A 274 0.04 0.65 9.20
N GLY A 275 0.08 -0.65 8.87
CA GLY A 275 1.00 -1.24 7.92
C GLY A 275 0.37 -1.75 6.62
N PRO A 276 1.17 -2.52 5.87
CA PRO A 276 2.51 -2.99 6.18
C PRO A 276 3.59 -1.91 6.12
N GLY A 277 3.32 -0.72 5.55
CA GLY A 277 4.27 0.37 5.46
C GLY A 277 5.34 0.19 4.38
N GLU A 278 6.24 1.15 4.28
CA GLU A 278 7.40 1.08 3.38
C GLU A 278 8.61 0.54 4.11
N GLU A 279 9.25 -0.46 3.53
CA GLU A 279 10.48 -1.02 4.09
C GLU A 279 11.71 -0.29 3.54
N GLY A 280 12.58 0.15 4.45
CA GLY A 280 13.90 0.69 4.16
C GLY A 280 14.95 -0.41 4.21
N VAL A 281 15.61 -0.63 3.07
CA VAL A 281 16.67 -1.62 2.92
C VAL A 281 17.94 -0.96 2.41
N LEU A 282 19.07 -1.24 3.06
CA LEU A 282 20.38 -0.83 2.60
C LEU A 282 20.95 -1.90 1.67
N HIS A 283 21.09 -1.59 0.40
CA HIS A 283 21.68 -2.47 -0.61
C HIS A 283 23.17 -2.19 -0.75
N PHE A 284 23.95 -3.26 -0.87
CA PHE A 284 25.40 -3.21 -1.09
C PHE A 284 25.71 -3.53 -2.56
N ASN A 285 26.35 -2.62 -3.28
CA ASN A 285 26.81 -2.91 -4.62
C ASN A 285 28.04 -3.84 -4.55
N MET A 286 27.82 -5.13 -4.70
CA MET A 286 28.85 -6.16 -4.55
C MET A 286 29.87 -6.18 -5.70
N THR A 287 29.69 -5.37 -6.75
CA THR A 287 30.70 -5.19 -7.82
C THR A 287 31.75 -4.14 -7.46
N MET A 288 31.50 -3.33 -6.43
CA MET A 288 32.36 -2.21 -6.04
C MET A 288 33.20 -2.55 -4.80
N PRO A 289 34.55 -2.60 -4.90
CA PRO A 289 35.38 -2.71 -3.72
C PRO A 289 35.17 -1.55 -2.74
N PRO A 290 35.20 -1.77 -1.41
CA PRO A 290 35.49 -3.05 -0.75
C PRO A 290 34.24 -3.92 -0.51
N LEU A 291 33.05 -3.57 -1.07
CA LEU A 291 31.78 -4.27 -0.81
C LEU A 291 31.68 -5.65 -1.49
N ASN A 292 32.62 -5.99 -2.39
CA ASN A 292 32.76 -7.33 -2.93
C ASN A 292 33.21 -8.35 -1.87
N ASP A 293 33.83 -7.90 -0.77
CA ASP A 293 34.19 -8.77 0.35
C ASP A 293 33.02 -8.90 1.35
N ILE A 294 32.56 -10.13 1.57
CA ILE A 294 31.45 -10.40 2.50
C ILE A 294 31.77 -9.95 3.95
N ARG A 295 33.05 -9.99 4.36
CA ARG A 295 33.47 -9.56 5.71
C ARG A 295 33.23 -8.06 5.89
N VAL A 296 33.43 -7.27 4.86
CA VAL A 296 33.15 -5.83 4.88
C VAL A 296 31.65 -5.56 4.95
N ARG A 297 30.82 -6.27 4.15
CA ARG A 297 29.36 -6.12 4.24
C ARG A 297 28.81 -6.50 5.61
N ARG A 298 29.29 -7.64 6.17
CA ARG A 298 28.94 -8.04 7.54
C ARG A 298 29.43 -7.04 8.59
N ALA A 299 30.61 -6.44 8.39
CA ALA A 299 31.11 -5.37 9.27
C ALA A 299 30.16 -4.17 9.28
N ILE A 300 29.68 -3.74 8.12
CA ILE A 300 28.69 -2.65 7.99
C ILE A 300 27.39 -3.06 8.71
N ALA A 301 26.90 -4.29 8.51
CA ALA A 301 25.69 -4.78 9.15
C ALA A 301 25.79 -4.82 10.69
N TYR A 302 26.92 -5.29 11.26
CA TYR A 302 27.17 -5.26 12.70
C TYR A 302 27.38 -3.84 13.27
N ALA A 303 27.83 -2.88 12.46
CA ALA A 303 27.98 -1.50 12.90
C ALA A 303 26.63 -0.79 13.11
N ILE A 304 25.56 -1.26 12.46
CA ILE A 304 24.26 -0.59 12.41
C ILE A 304 23.30 -1.20 13.44
N CYS A 305 22.86 -0.39 14.40
CA CYS A 305 21.83 -0.72 15.38
C CYS A 305 20.44 -0.41 14.77
N ARG A 306 19.75 -1.43 14.24
CA ARG A 306 18.44 -1.26 13.57
C ARG A 306 17.40 -0.56 14.43
N ASP A 307 17.35 -0.89 15.73
CA ASP A 307 16.38 -0.29 16.66
C ASP A 307 16.58 1.24 16.75
N GLU A 308 17.84 1.72 16.75
CA GLU A 308 18.13 3.15 16.74
C GLU A 308 17.81 3.82 15.40
N VAL A 309 18.08 3.13 14.28
CA VAL A 309 17.70 3.62 12.94
C VAL A 309 16.18 3.71 12.81
N ALA A 310 15.45 2.69 13.22
CA ALA A 310 13.99 2.71 13.22
C ALA A 310 13.43 3.81 14.15
N ALA A 311 13.99 3.96 15.35
CA ALA A 311 13.61 5.00 16.29
C ALA A 311 13.89 6.42 15.75
N SER A 312 14.92 6.60 14.91
CA SER A 312 15.21 7.91 14.29
C SER A 312 14.12 8.40 13.33
N ILE A 313 13.31 7.49 12.79
CA ILE A 313 12.15 7.80 11.95
C ILE A 313 10.99 8.27 12.83
N GLY A 314 10.89 7.71 14.05
CA GLY A 314 9.86 7.97 15.05
C GLY A 314 9.40 6.69 15.71
N GLY A 315 9.39 6.64 17.04
CA GLY A 315 9.12 5.42 17.81
C GLY A 315 7.73 4.83 17.60
N ALA A 316 6.75 5.63 17.18
CA ALA A 316 5.41 5.15 16.87
C ALA A 316 5.26 4.66 15.42
N ILE A 317 6.08 5.17 14.48
CA ILE A 317 5.93 4.91 13.04
C ILE A 317 7.05 4.05 12.45
N GLY A 318 8.23 4.04 13.07
CA GLY A 318 9.38 3.25 12.64
C GLY A 318 9.50 1.96 13.44
N THR A 319 9.45 0.81 12.79
CA THR A 319 9.71 -0.49 13.42
C THR A 319 10.91 -1.17 12.76
N PRO A 320 11.79 -1.86 13.53
CA PRO A 320 12.93 -2.55 12.93
C PRO A 320 12.49 -3.69 12.02
N SER A 321 13.14 -3.82 10.85
CA SER A 321 12.95 -4.92 9.91
C SER A 321 14.16 -5.85 9.90
N TYR A 322 13.91 -7.16 9.85
CA TYR A 322 14.93 -8.21 9.88
C TYR A 322 14.87 -9.13 8.67
N SER A 323 13.79 -9.14 7.91
CA SER A 323 13.56 -10.04 6.78
C SER A 323 13.62 -9.29 5.45
N GLN A 324 13.99 -9.97 4.37
CA GLN A 324 14.03 -9.42 3.00
C GLN A 324 12.62 -9.28 2.37
N THR A 325 11.60 -9.81 3.04
CA THR A 325 10.19 -9.67 2.70
C THR A 325 9.43 -9.09 3.89
N GLN A 326 8.27 -8.47 3.65
CA GLN A 326 7.47 -7.81 4.68
C GLN A 326 6.28 -8.66 5.13
N ARG A 327 5.78 -8.44 6.34
CA ARG A 327 4.45 -8.98 6.72
C ARG A 327 3.37 -8.43 5.77
N PRO A 328 2.39 -9.27 5.36
CA PRO A 328 2.27 -10.71 5.62
C PRO A 328 2.81 -11.59 4.48
N GLN A 329 3.75 -11.11 3.70
CA GLN A 329 4.28 -11.81 2.52
C GLN A 329 4.96 -13.14 2.90
N GLY A 330 4.96 -14.10 1.97
CA GLY A 330 5.67 -15.35 2.14
C GLY A 330 7.18 -15.14 2.33
N GLY A 331 7.82 -16.02 3.09
CA GLY A 331 9.24 -15.89 3.43
C GLY A 331 9.55 -14.84 4.50
N TRP A 332 8.56 -14.03 4.92
CA TRP A 332 8.79 -13.15 6.07
C TRP A 332 9.04 -13.97 7.33
N MET A 333 10.03 -13.53 8.09
CA MET A 333 10.42 -14.16 9.36
C MET A 333 10.59 -13.10 10.44
N SER A 334 10.06 -13.38 11.63
CA SER A 334 10.28 -12.56 12.81
C SER A 334 11.74 -12.66 13.30
N LYS A 335 12.11 -11.72 14.17
CA LYS A 335 13.44 -11.75 14.84
C LYS A 335 13.68 -13.08 15.55
N GLU A 336 12.65 -13.61 16.22
CA GLU A 336 12.70 -14.87 16.98
C GLU A 336 12.85 -16.09 16.04
N GLU A 337 12.17 -16.08 14.89
CA GLU A 337 12.31 -17.13 13.89
C GLU A 337 13.71 -17.12 13.28
N LEU A 338 14.23 -15.95 12.88
CA LEU A 338 15.57 -15.81 12.34
C LEU A 338 16.65 -16.26 13.36
N LYS A 339 16.45 -15.99 14.64
CA LYS A 339 17.33 -16.50 15.70
C LYS A 339 17.33 -18.02 15.74
N LYS A 340 16.16 -18.67 15.69
CA LYS A 340 16.05 -20.14 15.66
C LYS A 340 16.72 -20.75 14.43
N TYR A 341 16.54 -20.15 13.26
CA TYR A 341 17.23 -20.58 12.04
C TYR A 341 18.74 -20.40 12.17
N GLY A 342 19.20 -19.29 12.74
CA GLY A 342 20.63 -19.05 12.98
C GLY A 342 21.27 -20.09 13.92
N GLU A 343 20.59 -20.42 15.01
CA GLU A 343 21.02 -21.49 15.94
C GLU A 343 21.07 -22.85 15.25
N ARG A 344 20.09 -23.19 14.42
CA ARG A 344 20.06 -24.43 13.64
C ARG A 344 21.21 -24.52 12.63
N ASP A 345 21.49 -23.43 11.92
CA ASP A 345 22.41 -23.40 10.78
C ASP A 345 23.85 -23.02 11.18
N GLY A 346 24.08 -22.65 12.44
CA GLY A 346 25.36 -22.13 12.93
C GLY A 346 25.75 -20.79 12.30
N LYS A 347 24.75 -19.94 11.97
CA LYS A 347 24.91 -18.67 11.26
C LYS A 347 24.28 -17.51 12.03
N ASP A 348 24.74 -16.28 11.78
CA ASP A 348 24.06 -15.08 12.26
C ASP A 348 23.30 -14.41 11.13
N TYR A 349 21.98 -14.54 11.13
CA TYR A 349 21.07 -13.89 10.20
C TYR A 349 20.59 -12.52 10.68
N LEU A 350 20.86 -12.17 11.94
CA LEU A 350 20.37 -10.95 12.55
C LEU A 350 21.37 -9.80 12.47
N TYR A 351 22.68 -10.11 12.52
CA TYR A 351 23.73 -9.09 12.62
C TYR A 351 23.39 -8.04 13.69
N GLN A 352 23.23 -8.53 14.93
CA GLN A 352 22.92 -7.62 16.04
C GLN A 352 24.06 -6.65 16.26
N CYS A 353 23.70 -5.38 16.54
CA CYS A 353 24.65 -4.29 16.74
C CYS A 353 25.83 -4.69 17.63
N ASP A 354 27.01 -4.78 17.03
CA ASP A 354 28.30 -5.08 17.68
C ASP A 354 29.44 -4.37 16.95
N LYS A 355 29.75 -3.17 17.39
CA LYS A 355 30.82 -2.34 16.80
C LYS A 355 32.22 -2.93 16.98
N GLN A 356 32.43 -3.79 18.00
CA GLN A 356 33.70 -4.49 18.20
C GLN A 356 33.86 -5.60 17.15
N ARG A 357 32.82 -6.38 16.91
CA ARG A 357 32.81 -7.40 15.85
C ARG A 357 32.95 -6.75 14.47
N SER A 358 32.30 -5.62 14.23
CA SER A 358 32.47 -4.83 13.00
C SER A 358 33.94 -4.49 12.75
N ARG A 359 34.62 -3.86 13.71
CA ARG A 359 36.06 -3.52 13.57
C ARG A 359 36.94 -4.76 13.39
N GLN A 360 36.64 -5.87 14.06
CA GLN A 360 37.36 -7.12 13.88
C GLN A 360 37.22 -7.63 12.45
N LEU A 361 36.03 -7.64 11.87
CA LEU A 361 35.79 -8.07 10.49
C LEU A 361 36.52 -7.18 9.47
N LEU A 362 36.56 -5.85 9.69
CA LEU A 362 37.34 -4.95 8.85
C LEU A 362 38.82 -5.30 8.89
N LYS A 363 39.38 -5.55 10.07
CA LYS A 363 40.78 -5.98 10.23
C LYS A 363 41.03 -7.31 9.51
N GLU A 364 40.15 -8.30 9.67
CA GLU A 364 40.21 -9.60 8.99
C GLU A 364 40.15 -9.46 7.45
N ALA A 365 39.41 -8.45 6.96
CA ALA A 365 39.31 -8.10 5.53
C ALA A 365 40.50 -7.30 4.99
N GLY A 366 41.48 -6.93 5.84
CA GLY A 366 42.67 -6.15 5.44
C GLY A 366 42.54 -4.64 5.62
N TYR A 367 41.54 -4.17 6.37
CA TYR A 367 41.29 -2.76 6.64
C TYR A 367 41.38 -2.41 8.14
N PRO A 368 42.57 -2.54 8.76
CA PRO A 368 42.74 -2.31 10.21
C PRO A 368 42.47 -0.85 10.62
N ASP A 369 42.68 0.10 9.70
CA ASP A 369 42.50 1.54 9.92
C ASP A 369 41.09 2.02 9.50
N GLY A 370 40.21 1.10 9.09
CA GLY A 370 38.86 1.41 8.60
C GLY A 370 38.78 1.59 7.09
N ILE A 371 37.60 1.99 6.61
CA ILE A 371 37.30 2.20 5.17
C ILE A 371 36.55 3.50 4.95
N THR A 372 36.67 4.02 3.72
CA THR A 372 35.81 5.12 3.23
C THR A 372 34.91 4.59 2.12
N LEU A 373 33.61 4.92 2.19
CA LEU A 373 32.62 4.63 1.17
C LEU A 373 32.05 5.96 0.64
N GLU A 374 31.96 6.09 -0.69
CA GLU A 374 31.41 7.28 -1.33
C GLU A 374 30.18 6.90 -2.18
N PHE A 375 29.09 7.67 -2.04
CA PHE A 375 27.85 7.44 -2.78
C PHE A 375 27.00 8.72 -2.90
N PHE A 376 25.90 8.64 -3.63
CA PHE A 376 24.91 9.72 -3.72
C PHE A 376 23.73 9.42 -2.80
N GLN A 377 23.19 10.48 -2.19
CA GLN A 377 22.01 10.41 -1.33
C GLN A 377 20.99 11.47 -1.75
N THR A 378 19.70 11.13 -1.68
CA THR A 378 18.62 12.09 -1.94
C THR A 378 18.44 13.06 -0.76
N GLU A 379 18.01 14.30 -1.08
CA GLU A 379 17.69 15.33 -0.10
C GLU A 379 16.43 15.08 0.72
N ARG A 380 15.59 14.11 0.31
CA ARG A 380 14.32 13.83 1.00
C ARG A 380 14.54 13.38 2.44
N GLY A 381 13.82 14.02 3.38
CA GLY A 381 13.97 13.80 4.82
C GLY A 381 13.78 12.34 5.24
N GLU A 382 12.84 11.64 4.61
CA GLU A 382 12.54 10.21 4.85
C GLU A 382 13.69 9.25 4.52
N TYR A 383 14.67 9.72 3.73
CA TYR A 383 15.92 9.00 3.44
C TYR A 383 17.08 9.59 4.22
N MET A 384 17.10 10.91 4.40
CA MET A 384 18.22 11.62 5.04
C MET A 384 18.32 11.31 6.53
N VAL A 385 17.19 11.32 7.25
CA VAL A 385 17.18 11.08 8.69
C VAL A 385 17.76 9.71 9.04
N PRO A 386 17.27 8.58 8.50
CA PRO A 386 17.87 7.28 8.77
C PRO A 386 19.31 7.18 8.25
N MET A 387 19.65 7.79 7.11
CA MET A 387 21.03 7.73 6.57
C MET A 387 22.02 8.48 7.45
N GLN A 388 21.66 9.62 8.02
CA GLN A 388 22.52 10.36 8.96
C GLN A 388 22.77 9.55 10.24
N ASN A 389 21.75 8.87 10.74
CA ASN A 389 21.88 7.96 11.88
C ASN A 389 22.83 6.80 11.54
N ILE A 390 22.64 6.16 10.39
CA ILE A 390 23.52 5.09 9.89
C ILE A 390 24.96 5.62 9.75
N GLN A 391 25.17 6.78 9.15
CA GLN A 391 26.50 7.40 8.99
C GLN A 391 27.21 7.60 10.33
N ALA A 392 26.49 8.08 11.34
CA ALA A 392 27.06 8.26 12.69
C ALA A 392 27.51 6.93 13.30
N GLN A 393 26.68 5.89 13.21
CA GLN A 393 26.99 4.55 13.72
C GLN A 393 28.15 3.89 12.98
N LEU A 394 28.22 4.01 11.66
CA LEU A 394 29.30 3.51 10.83
C LEU A 394 30.66 4.16 11.21
N ARG A 395 30.65 5.48 11.44
CA ARG A 395 31.86 6.22 11.86
C ARG A 395 32.42 5.70 13.17
N GLU A 396 31.58 5.34 14.13
CA GLU A 396 32.01 4.76 15.39
C GLU A 396 32.67 3.38 15.23
N ALA A 397 32.37 2.68 14.15
CA ALA A 397 32.99 1.39 13.80
C ALA A 397 34.22 1.51 12.89
N GLY A 398 34.64 2.75 12.52
CA GLY A 398 35.76 2.99 11.61
C GLY A 398 35.37 2.99 10.13
N ILE A 399 34.10 3.17 9.82
CA ILE A 399 33.59 3.24 8.44
C ILE A 399 33.17 4.67 8.14
N ASP A 400 33.90 5.38 7.30
CA ASP A 400 33.58 6.74 6.89
C ASP A 400 32.67 6.74 5.65
N ALA A 401 31.38 6.83 5.87
CA ALA A 401 30.37 6.88 4.82
C ALA A 401 30.14 8.34 4.36
N LYS A 402 30.75 8.70 3.24
CA LYS A 402 30.63 10.02 2.62
C LYS A 402 29.58 10.01 1.51
N PHE A 403 28.57 10.87 1.62
CA PHE A 403 27.59 10.99 0.55
C PHE A 403 27.48 12.43 0.02
N LYS A 404 27.24 12.52 -1.30
CA LYS A 404 26.89 13.76 -1.96
C LYS A 404 25.37 13.84 -2.09
N MET A 405 24.79 14.87 -1.49
CA MET A 405 23.35 15.12 -1.57
C MET A 405 22.96 15.67 -2.95
N ILE A 406 21.92 15.09 -3.55
CA ILE A 406 21.37 15.48 -4.85
C ILE A 406 19.83 15.38 -4.81
N ASP A 407 19.17 16.02 -5.79
CA ASP A 407 17.72 15.91 -5.92
C ASP A 407 17.25 14.47 -6.18
N HIS A 408 16.02 14.18 -5.77
CA HIS A 408 15.48 12.82 -5.76
C HIS A 408 15.41 12.18 -7.15
N THR A 409 15.07 12.94 -8.19
CA THR A 409 15.01 12.43 -9.56
C THR A 409 16.39 12.07 -10.09
N THR A 410 17.38 12.94 -9.88
CA THR A 410 18.79 12.67 -10.21
C THR A 410 19.31 11.47 -9.42
N TRP A 411 18.96 11.36 -8.14
CA TRP A 411 19.35 10.21 -7.32
C TRP A 411 18.81 8.89 -7.91
N HIS A 412 17.53 8.84 -8.31
CA HIS A 412 16.97 7.67 -8.98
C HIS A 412 17.71 7.28 -10.26
N ASN A 413 18.15 8.25 -11.04
CA ASN A 413 18.95 8.00 -12.24
C ASN A 413 20.33 7.45 -11.87
N ARG A 414 20.99 7.98 -10.84
CA ARG A 414 22.32 7.56 -10.39
C ARG A 414 22.33 6.13 -9.87
N ILE A 415 21.38 5.76 -9.01
CA ILE A 415 21.31 4.39 -8.48
C ILE A 415 21.01 3.36 -9.58
N ARG A 416 20.20 3.70 -10.61
CA ARG A 416 19.94 2.83 -11.76
C ARG A 416 21.07 2.80 -12.79
N ALA A 417 21.89 3.85 -12.84
CA ALA A 417 23.09 3.90 -13.66
C ALA A 417 24.29 3.16 -13.02
N ASP A 418 24.09 2.49 -11.89
CA ASP A 418 25.10 1.70 -11.19
C ASP A 418 26.32 2.50 -10.72
N THR A 419 26.07 3.70 -10.17
CA THR A 419 27.14 4.61 -9.74
C THR A 419 27.22 4.80 -8.22
N CYS A 420 26.46 4.00 -7.46
CA CYS A 420 26.40 4.08 -6.00
C CYS A 420 26.90 2.78 -5.35
N SER A 421 27.81 2.89 -4.41
CA SER A 421 28.28 1.75 -3.60
C SER A 421 27.24 1.28 -2.59
N LEU A 422 26.51 2.22 -1.98
CA LEU A 422 25.41 1.98 -1.05
C LEU A 422 24.11 2.60 -1.59
N VAL A 423 23.00 1.91 -1.42
CA VAL A 423 21.66 2.41 -1.79
C VAL A 423 20.69 2.09 -0.66
N LEU A 424 20.27 3.11 0.09
CA LEU A 424 19.11 2.99 0.97
C LEU A 424 17.84 3.18 0.15
N TYR A 425 17.01 2.15 0.01
CA TYR A 425 15.81 2.22 -0.81
C TYR A 425 14.56 1.88 0.01
N ASN A 426 13.58 2.79 -0.01
CA ASN A 426 12.30 2.60 0.67
C ASN A 426 11.24 2.17 -0.35
N CYS A 427 10.54 1.10 -0.08
CA CYS A 427 9.44 0.66 -0.95
C CYS A 427 8.51 -0.35 -0.28
N ILE A 428 7.32 -0.45 -0.84
CA ILE A 428 6.41 -1.58 -0.65
C ILE A 428 6.31 -2.38 -1.96
N ARG A 429 6.16 -3.69 -1.85
CA ARG A 429 5.79 -4.58 -2.96
C ARG A 429 4.68 -5.52 -2.51
N PRO A 430 3.74 -5.88 -3.39
CA PRO A 430 2.52 -6.61 -2.97
C PRO A 430 2.79 -8.05 -2.55
N THR A 431 3.77 -8.70 -3.15
CA THR A 431 4.08 -10.12 -2.90
C THR A 431 5.59 -10.35 -2.81
N SER A 432 5.98 -11.48 -2.22
CA SER A 432 7.38 -11.90 -2.17
C SER A 432 7.97 -12.11 -3.56
N ASP A 433 7.19 -12.64 -4.49
CA ASP A 433 7.62 -12.80 -5.89
C ASP A 433 8.03 -11.45 -6.49
N VAL A 434 7.15 -10.46 -6.44
CA VAL A 434 7.46 -9.11 -6.95
C VAL A 434 8.63 -8.48 -6.20
N ARG A 435 8.67 -8.66 -4.87
CA ARG A 435 9.75 -8.12 -4.04
C ARG A 435 11.11 -8.69 -4.41
N LEU A 436 11.24 -10.02 -4.38
CA LEU A 436 12.51 -10.69 -4.61
C LEU A 436 12.93 -10.60 -6.09
N THR A 437 11.98 -10.65 -7.03
CA THR A 437 12.28 -10.44 -8.45
C THR A 437 12.85 -9.06 -8.72
N HIS A 438 12.23 -8.02 -8.16
CA HIS A 438 12.67 -6.65 -8.40
C HIS A 438 14.07 -6.36 -7.83
N PHE A 439 14.38 -6.88 -6.64
CA PHE A 439 15.57 -6.47 -5.92
C PHE A 439 16.68 -7.52 -5.88
N GLN A 440 16.41 -8.78 -6.24
CA GLN A 440 17.35 -9.87 -6.03
C GLN A 440 17.48 -10.83 -7.22
N HIS A 441 16.58 -10.79 -8.22
CA HIS A 441 16.67 -11.64 -9.40
C HIS A 441 17.68 -11.06 -10.40
N SER A 442 18.42 -11.93 -11.08
CA SER A 442 19.44 -11.53 -12.07
C SER A 442 18.89 -10.68 -13.22
N SER A 443 17.64 -10.93 -13.63
CA SER A 443 16.99 -10.14 -14.70
C SER A 443 16.73 -8.68 -14.35
N SER A 444 16.81 -8.30 -13.08
CA SER A 444 16.53 -6.95 -12.58
C SER A 444 17.80 -6.18 -12.21
N ILE A 445 18.99 -6.70 -12.51
CA ILE A 445 20.27 -6.04 -12.21
C ILE A 445 20.32 -4.65 -12.84
N VAL A 446 20.75 -3.66 -12.08
CA VAL A 446 20.90 -2.28 -12.53
C VAL A 446 21.81 -2.20 -13.74
N LYS A 447 21.54 -1.23 -14.66
CA LYS A 447 22.30 -0.97 -15.88
C LYS A 447 22.21 -2.06 -16.96
N SER A 448 22.17 -3.34 -16.60
CA SER A 448 22.20 -4.47 -17.55
C SER A 448 20.91 -5.30 -17.57
N GLY A 449 20.07 -5.16 -16.56
CA GLY A 449 18.81 -5.90 -16.43
C GLY A 449 17.64 -5.31 -17.21
N LYS A 450 16.50 -5.99 -17.14
CA LYS A 450 15.22 -5.51 -17.66
C LYS A 450 14.52 -4.66 -16.58
N ALA A 451 13.66 -3.74 -17.00
CA ALA A 451 12.84 -3.01 -16.04
C ALA A 451 12.09 -4.00 -15.09
N PRO A 452 12.11 -3.74 -13.78
CA PRO A 452 12.37 -2.46 -13.10
C PRO A 452 13.83 -2.14 -12.73
N ILE A 453 14.86 -2.78 -13.18
CA ILE A 453 16.29 -2.52 -12.90
C ILE A 453 16.55 -1.94 -11.50
N THR A 454 16.33 -2.74 -10.47
CA THR A 454 16.45 -2.36 -9.06
C THR A 454 17.21 -3.38 -8.20
N ASN A 455 17.81 -4.41 -8.81
CA ASN A 455 18.78 -5.27 -8.13
C ASN A 455 20.12 -4.53 -8.02
N PHE A 456 20.20 -3.63 -7.03
CA PHE A 456 21.38 -2.80 -6.75
C PHE A 456 22.56 -3.59 -6.22
N SER A 457 22.29 -4.81 -5.71
CA SER A 457 23.28 -5.67 -5.08
C SER A 457 23.99 -6.61 -6.05
N HIS A 458 23.51 -6.72 -7.30
CA HIS A 458 24.01 -7.62 -8.33
C HIS A 458 23.92 -9.12 -8.00
N VAL A 459 23.01 -9.53 -7.12
CA VAL A 459 22.70 -10.95 -6.90
C VAL A 459 22.38 -11.62 -8.24
N GLY A 460 22.97 -12.75 -8.52
CA GLY A 460 22.87 -13.46 -9.81
C GLY A 460 23.98 -13.12 -10.81
N ALA A 461 24.91 -12.22 -10.46
CA ALA A 461 26.06 -11.88 -11.30
C ALA A 461 27.41 -11.82 -10.56
N VAL A 462 27.42 -12.04 -9.25
CA VAL A 462 28.62 -11.94 -8.40
C VAL A 462 28.75 -13.17 -7.49
N ASP A 463 29.96 -13.44 -7.06
CA ASP A 463 30.28 -14.30 -5.93
C ASP A 463 30.01 -13.52 -4.65
N ALA A 464 28.90 -13.84 -3.99
CA ALA A 464 28.43 -13.07 -2.84
C ALA A 464 29.01 -13.59 -1.51
N ASP A 465 29.43 -14.86 -1.42
CA ASP A 465 29.98 -15.45 -0.20
C ASP A 465 31.49 -15.71 -0.24
N GLY A 466 32.12 -15.58 -1.39
CA GLY A 466 33.57 -15.70 -1.58
C GLY A 466 34.03 -17.14 -1.86
N ASP A 467 33.13 -18.03 -2.33
CA ASP A 467 33.45 -19.42 -2.67
C ASP A 467 33.99 -19.61 -4.11
N GLY A 468 34.06 -18.54 -4.88
CA GLY A 468 34.52 -18.52 -6.27
C GLY A 468 33.41 -18.80 -7.31
N LYS A 469 32.15 -18.87 -6.91
CA LYS A 469 31.02 -19.12 -7.80
C LYS A 469 30.05 -17.93 -7.79
N ILE A 470 29.29 -17.80 -8.88
CA ILE A 470 28.21 -16.81 -8.93
C ILE A 470 27.03 -17.31 -8.10
N ASP A 471 26.59 -16.44 -7.17
CA ASP A 471 25.45 -16.70 -6.30
C ASP A 471 24.17 -16.14 -6.89
N SER A 472 23.13 -16.98 -6.96
CA SER A 472 21.80 -16.61 -7.44
C SER A 472 20.70 -17.27 -6.61
N ILE A 473 19.59 -16.55 -6.45
CA ILE A 473 18.34 -17.08 -5.92
C ILE A 473 17.27 -17.24 -7.01
N ASP A 474 17.60 -17.03 -8.27
CA ASP A 474 16.65 -17.08 -9.39
C ASP A 474 15.87 -18.39 -9.39
N HIS A 475 16.57 -19.53 -9.24
CA HIS A 475 15.97 -20.86 -9.15
C HIS A 475 14.97 -21.01 -7.99
N LEU A 476 15.19 -20.32 -6.84
CA LEU A 476 14.27 -20.35 -5.72
C LEU A 476 13.03 -19.48 -5.99
N ILE A 477 13.22 -18.32 -6.64
CA ILE A 477 12.12 -17.46 -7.05
C ILE A 477 11.24 -18.21 -8.05
N GLU A 478 11.85 -18.86 -9.05
CA GLU A 478 11.14 -19.63 -10.07
C GLU A 478 10.45 -20.87 -9.48
N ALA A 479 11.14 -21.61 -8.63
CA ALA A 479 10.55 -22.77 -7.93
C ALA A 479 9.37 -22.38 -7.04
N ALA A 480 9.45 -21.22 -6.35
CA ALA A 480 8.35 -20.73 -5.55
C ALA A 480 7.15 -20.28 -6.39
N ARG A 481 7.38 -19.75 -7.60
CA ARG A 481 6.29 -19.44 -8.55
C ARG A 481 5.55 -20.69 -9.01
N ASP A 482 6.31 -21.78 -9.25
CA ASP A 482 5.77 -23.04 -9.75
C ASP A 482 5.16 -23.92 -8.65
N GLU A 483 5.47 -23.66 -7.36
CA GLU A 483 4.92 -24.42 -6.23
C GLU A 483 3.46 -24.01 -5.95
N LEU A 484 2.56 -25.00 -5.97
CA LEU A 484 1.11 -24.81 -5.81
C LEU A 484 0.62 -24.94 -4.36
N ASP A 485 1.39 -25.59 -3.51
CA ASP A 485 1.13 -25.69 -2.07
C ASP A 485 1.67 -24.46 -1.36
N SER A 486 0.81 -23.67 -0.75
CA SER A 486 1.19 -22.40 -0.12
C SER A 486 2.18 -22.56 1.04
N ALA A 487 2.13 -23.70 1.77
CA ALA A 487 3.05 -23.94 2.88
C ALA A 487 4.45 -24.27 2.34
N ARG A 488 4.55 -25.15 1.33
CA ARG A 488 5.83 -25.45 0.67
C ARG A 488 6.38 -24.22 -0.06
N GLN A 489 5.52 -23.46 -0.73
CA GLN A 489 5.91 -22.19 -1.36
C GLN A 489 6.54 -21.24 -0.33
N ASN A 490 5.92 -21.10 0.85
CA ASN A 490 6.46 -20.26 1.91
C ASN A 490 7.83 -20.71 2.39
N GLU A 491 8.09 -22.02 2.50
CA GLU A 491 9.42 -22.57 2.86
C GLU A 491 10.47 -22.29 1.77
N ILE A 492 10.09 -22.30 0.50
CA ILE A 492 11.01 -21.90 -0.59
C ILE A 492 11.35 -20.41 -0.47
N TRP A 493 10.35 -19.54 -0.21
CA TRP A 493 10.59 -18.12 0.02
C TRP A 493 11.50 -17.89 1.24
N LYS A 494 11.29 -18.61 2.34
CA LYS A 494 12.19 -18.54 3.51
C LYS A 494 13.62 -18.94 3.16
N SER A 495 13.78 -19.99 2.35
CA SER A 495 15.10 -20.43 1.90
C SER A 495 15.82 -19.36 1.08
N ALA A 496 15.10 -18.66 0.19
CA ALA A 496 15.64 -17.52 -0.56
C ALA A 496 16.07 -16.37 0.37
N VAL A 497 15.20 -16.01 1.33
CA VAL A 497 15.48 -14.94 2.31
C VAL A 497 16.71 -15.28 3.16
N LEU A 498 16.84 -16.53 3.67
CA LEU A 498 17.98 -16.95 4.47
C LEU A 498 19.30 -16.87 3.70
N LYS A 499 19.31 -17.25 2.41
CA LYS A 499 20.50 -17.09 1.54
C LYS A 499 20.90 -15.62 1.41
N LEU A 500 19.96 -14.73 1.13
CA LEU A 500 20.22 -13.30 0.99
C LEU A 500 20.76 -12.67 2.29
N LEU A 501 20.25 -13.11 3.44
CA LEU A 501 20.74 -12.68 4.74
C LEU A 501 22.14 -13.22 5.00
N ASP A 502 22.41 -14.48 4.68
CA ASP A 502 23.74 -15.09 4.85
C ASP A 502 24.80 -14.38 3.98
N TRP A 503 24.48 -14.12 2.72
CA TRP A 503 25.35 -13.36 1.83
C TRP A 503 25.50 -11.88 2.20
N CYS A 504 24.66 -11.41 3.11
CA CYS A 504 24.59 -9.98 3.44
C CYS A 504 24.57 -9.11 2.17
N SER A 505 23.77 -9.51 1.16
CA SER A 505 23.67 -8.80 -0.11
C SER A 505 22.94 -7.46 0.05
N SER A 506 22.05 -7.40 0.99
CA SER A 506 21.35 -6.19 1.44
C SER A 506 20.92 -6.35 2.90
N TYR A 507 20.68 -5.22 3.57
CA TYR A 507 20.44 -5.18 5.00
C TYR A 507 19.08 -4.51 5.28
N PRO A 508 18.01 -5.28 5.61
CA PRO A 508 16.74 -4.74 6.05
C PRO A 508 16.92 -3.95 7.33
N LEU A 509 16.36 -2.75 7.40
CA LEU A 509 16.59 -1.81 8.49
C LEU A 509 15.32 -1.51 9.27
N PHE A 510 14.29 -1.04 8.58
CA PHE A 510 13.07 -0.57 9.21
C PHE A 510 11.86 -0.75 8.30
N VAL A 511 10.69 -0.72 8.91
CA VAL A 511 9.41 -0.46 8.22
C VAL A 511 8.89 0.88 8.72
N LYS A 512 8.55 1.78 7.80
CA LYS A 512 7.91 3.06 8.06
C LYS A 512 6.41 2.92 7.83
N GLN A 513 5.62 3.00 8.89
CA GLN A 513 4.16 2.86 8.85
C GLN A 513 3.47 4.12 8.35
N TRP A 514 2.23 3.98 7.90
CA TRP A 514 1.37 5.08 7.46
C TRP A 514 0.55 5.64 8.62
N THR A 515 0.14 6.90 8.48
CA THR A 515 -0.57 7.63 9.54
C THR A 515 -1.77 8.37 9.00
N PHE A 516 -2.89 8.24 9.71
CA PHE A 516 -4.08 9.06 9.55
C PHE A 516 -4.51 9.61 10.90
N ALA A 517 -5.20 10.76 10.91
CA ALA A 517 -5.87 11.24 12.10
C ALA A 517 -7.36 11.38 11.83
N ARG A 518 -8.18 11.02 12.80
CA ARG A 518 -9.63 11.06 12.69
C ARG A 518 -10.30 11.62 13.95
N THR A 519 -11.52 12.09 13.79
CA THR A 519 -12.37 12.40 14.95
C THR A 519 -12.67 11.12 15.76
N ASP A 520 -12.76 11.22 17.07
CA ASP A 520 -13.12 10.11 17.97
C ASP A 520 -14.54 9.57 17.73
N LYS A 521 -15.37 10.33 17.01
CA LYS A 521 -16.72 9.93 16.62
C LYS A 521 -16.77 8.95 15.45
N PHE A 522 -15.75 8.95 14.58
CA PHE A 522 -15.71 8.10 13.41
C PHE A 522 -15.01 6.77 13.71
N GLU A 523 -15.53 5.68 13.16
CA GLU A 523 -14.94 4.35 13.23
C GLU A 523 -14.93 3.67 11.85
N TRP A 524 -13.80 3.02 11.53
CA TRP A 524 -13.65 2.26 10.30
C TRP A 524 -14.59 1.04 10.22
N GLY A 525 -15.08 0.55 11.38
CA GLY A 525 -15.92 -0.65 11.50
C GLY A 525 -15.11 -1.95 11.47
N TYR A 526 -13.79 -1.87 11.50
CA TYR A 526 -12.83 -2.99 11.59
C TYR A 526 -11.55 -2.52 12.29
N THR A 527 -10.71 -3.48 12.71
CA THR A 527 -9.38 -3.16 13.25
C THR A 527 -8.44 -2.84 12.09
N LEU A 528 -7.92 -1.62 12.05
CA LEU A 528 -7.00 -1.15 11.01
C LEU A 528 -5.56 -1.54 11.39
N ASP A 529 -5.10 -2.72 10.93
CA ASP A 529 -3.72 -3.19 11.12
C ASP A 529 -2.91 -3.07 9.82
N THR A 530 -3.41 -3.68 8.74
CA THR A 530 -2.73 -3.62 7.45
C THR A 530 -3.70 -3.33 6.31
N VAL A 531 -3.25 -2.53 5.33
CA VAL A 531 -3.97 -2.25 4.09
C VAL A 531 -3.02 -2.36 2.91
N ILE A 532 -3.56 -2.59 1.71
CA ILE A 532 -2.72 -2.80 0.53
C ILE A 532 -2.06 -1.50 0.02
N PHE A 533 -2.62 -0.35 0.36
CA PHE A 533 -2.12 0.98 0.00
C PHE A 533 -2.12 1.90 1.22
N ASN A 534 -1.50 3.07 1.11
CA ASN A 534 -1.60 4.13 2.11
C ASN A 534 -3.00 4.79 2.12
N ALA A 535 -4.04 3.99 2.18
CA ALA A 535 -5.42 4.47 2.30
C ALA A 535 -6.27 3.40 3.00
N PRO A 536 -6.85 3.70 4.17
CA PRO A 536 -7.78 2.80 4.83
C PRO A 536 -8.98 2.47 3.94
N VAL A 537 -9.53 1.27 4.07
CA VAL A 537 -10.67 0.83 3.29
C VAL A 537 -11.96 1.43 3.86
N ILE A 538 -12.60 2.32 3.10
CA ILE A 538 -13.92 2.87 3.45
C ILE A 538 -14.98 2.01 2.75
N ASN A 539 -15.77 1.30 3.52
CA ASN A 539 -16.77 0.36 3.01
C ASN A 539 -18.08 0.47 3.81
N GLU A 540 -18.95 -0.52 3.66
CA GLU A 540 -20.25 -0.61 4.33
C GLU A 540 -20.18 -0.66 5.87
N LEU A 541 -19.01 -0.97 6.44
CA LEU A 541 -18.82 -1.13 7.89
C LEU A 541 -18.52 0.19 8.60
N ALA A 542 -17.98 1.20 7.89
CA ALA A 542 -17.61 2.49 8.47
C ALA A 542 -18.83 3.27 8.98
N TYR A 543 -18.68 3.94 10.14
CA TYR A 543 -19.82 4.62 10.78
C TYR A 543 -19.39 5.73 11.74
N PHE A 544 -20.32 6.62 12.05
CA PHE A 544 -20.21 7.54 13.18
C PHE A 544 -20.92 6.95 14.42
N LYS A 545 -20.29 7.14 15.61
CA LYS A 545 -20.85 6.77 16.93
C LYS A 545 -22.06 7.60 17.29
#